data_e84be97bc974ec5e8f0a5ffd586d4fac
#
_entry.id   e84be97bc974ec5e8f0a5ffd586d4fac
#
_cell.length_a   1.000
_cell.length_b   1.000
_cell.length_c   1.000
_cell.angle_alpha   90.00
_cell.angle_beta   90.00
_cell.angle_gamma   90.00
#
_symmetry.space_group_name_H-M   'P 1'
#
loop_
_entity.id
_entity.type
_entity.pdbx_description
1 polymer ?
#
loop_
_entity_poly.entity_id
_entity_poly.type
_entity_poly.pdbx_seq_one_letter_code
_entity_poly.pdbx_strand_id
1 'polypeptide(L)'
;MIDSFRQRRERMIQLKTRREGKETNIPRKHIAKAVFGKCPDCGAVVPKTELARTLYVCPKCGYHHPVGAYLRLSMLLDSKSFRELDEKLTAPNALKFPGYDDKLQAARKNTGLAEGVVTARGKIDGCLAVFAVLDSRFLMGSMGAAVGEKVTRAVEYADRAGLPLVIFSAIGGARMQEGILSLMQMAKTSAALARFSEHGGFYISVLTHPTTGGVTASFASLGDVTLAEPGALIGFAGPRVIEQTIGQTLPEGFQRSEYLEEHGFVDRIVPRGQMKETLSLLMRLHKKRGEDRG
;
A
#
# COMPACT_ATOMS: atom_id res chain seq x y z
N MET A 1 -18.34 18.86 0.46
CA MET A 1 -17.84 17.61 -0.15
C MET A 1 -16.77 17.82 -1.23
N ILE A 2 -16.84 18.91 -1.99
CA ILE A 2 -15.83 19.32 -3.00
C ILE A 2 -14.49 19.74 -2.36
N ASP A 3 -14.50 20.26 -1.14
CA ASP A 3 -13.30 20.71 -0.42
C ASP A 3 -12.30 19.61 -0.05
N SER A 4 -12.78 18.39 0.21
CA SER A 4 -11.86 17.28 0.58
C SER A 4 -11.01 16.81 -0.61
N PHE A 5 -11.52 16.91 -1.82
CA PHE A 5 -10.83 16.57 -3.07
C PHE A 5 -9.73 17.58 -3.40
N ARG A 6 -10.09 18.85 -3.29
CA ARG A 6 -9.16 19.96 -3.52
C ARG A 6 -8.00 19.91 -2.53
N GLN A 7 -8.31 19.68 -1.25
CA GLN A 7 -7.29 19.52 -0.20
C GLN A 7 -6.39 18.29 -0.40
N ARG A 8 -6.91 17.15 -0.88
CA ARG A 8 -6.11 15.95 -1.16
C ARG A 8 -5.19 16.15 -2.36
N ARG A 9 -5.71 16.75 -3.42
CA ARG A 9 -4.94 17.10 -4.61
C ARG A 9 -3.87 18.14 -4.29
N GLU A 10 -4.19 19.15 -3.49
CA GLU A 10 -3.25 20.17 -3.02
C GLU A 10 -2.16 19.55 -2.14
N ARG A 11 -2.47 18.61 -1.26
CA ARG A 11 -1.47 17.88 -0.46
C ARG A 11 -0.53 17.05 -1.35
N MET A 12 -1.01 16.39 -2.39
CA MET A 12 -0.17 15.67 -3.34
C MET A 12 0.75 16.62 -4.14
N ILE A 13 0.22 17.75 -4.59
CA ILE A 13 0.99 18.78 -5.30
C ILE A 13 2.06 19.37 -4.36
N GLN A 14 1.70 19.71 -3.12
CA GLN A 14 2.64 20.24 -2.11
C GLN A 14 3.76 19.26 -1.77
N LEU A 15 3.47 17.94 -1.69
CA LEU A 15 4.47 16.91 -1.45
C LEU A 15 5.44 16.78 -2.63
N LYS A 16 4.96 16.86 -3.87
CA LYS A 16 5.82 16.87 -5.07
C LYS A 16 6.68 18.14 -5.14
N THR A 17 6.10 19.30 -4.90
CA THR A 17 6.83 20.60 -4.91
C THR A 17 7.94 20.63 -3.87
N ARG A 18 7.71 20.02 -2.69
CA ARG A 18 8.75 19.83 -1.66
C ARG A 18 9.89 18.91 -2.13
N ARG A 19 9.58 17.87 -2.89
CA ARG A 19 10.56 16.92 -3.44
C ARG A 19 11.42 17.56 -4.52
N GLU A 20 10.86 18.49 -5.29
CA GLU A 20 11.55 19.23 -6.37
C GLU A 20 12.36 20.44 -5.88
N GLY A 21 12.45 20.66 -4.56
CA GLY A 21 13.23 21.77 -3.97
C GLY A 21 12.65 23.16 -4.22
N LYS A 22 11.43 23.27 -4.75
CA LYS A 22 10.77 24.57 -4.95
C LYS A 22 10.18 25.06 -3.63
N GLU A 23 10.67 26.19 -3.15
CA GLU A 23 10.15 26.86 -1.94
C GLU A 23 8.66 27.16 -2.11
N THR A 24 7.85 26.61 -1.20
CA THR A 24 6.45 27.01 -1.07
C THR A 24 6.35 28.12 -0.03
N ASN A 25 5.78 29.28 -0.38
CA ASN A 25 5.42 30.35 0.56
C ASN A 25 4.25 29.89 1.46
N ILE A 26 4.51 28.95 2.37
CA ILE A 26 3.55 28.57 3.42
C ILE A 26 3.88 29.43 4.65
N PRO A 27 2.92 30.21 5.18
CA PRO A 27 3.13 30.97 6.41
C PRO A 27 3.59 30.04 7.54
N ARG A 28 4.72 30.36 8.18
CA ARG A 28 5.34 29.57 9.27
C ARG A 28 4.43 29.35 10.50
N LYS A 29 3.24 29.97 10.55
CA LYS A 29 2.29 29.91 11.67
C LYS A 29 1.55 28.58 11.86
N HIS A 30 1.63 27.62 10.91
CA HIS A 30 1.01 26.31 11.01
C HIS A 30 2.02 25.15 11.00
N ILE A 31 3.15 25.31 11.68
CA ILE A 31 4.05 24.19 11.99
C ILE A 31 3.35 23.39 13.08
N ALA A 32 2.61 22.34 12.65
CA ALA A 32 1.89 21.46 13.54
C ALA A 32 2.82 20.79 14.55
N LYS A 33 2.32 20.59 15.74
CA LYS A 33 2.89 19.87 16.89
C LYS A 33 3.64 18.59 16.44
N ALA A 34 4.95 18.62 16.50
CA ALA A 34 5.99 17.65 16.23
C ALA A 34 6.74 17.89 14.90
N VAL A 35 7.73 18.75 14.98
CA VAL A 35 8.73 18.99 13.93
C VAL A 35 9.62 17.77 13.75
N PHE A 36 9.72 16.91 14.78
CA PHE A 36 10.56 15.72 14.82
C PHE A 36 9.73 14.44 14.89
N GLY A 37 10.27 13.35 14.34
CA GLY A 37 9.79 11.98 14.52
C GLY A 37 10.86 11.13 15.20
N LYS A 38 10.45 10.24 16.11
CA LYS A 38 11.35 9.24 16.71
C LYS A 38 11.27 7.98 15.85
N CYS A 39 12.42 7.45 15.45
CA CYS A 39 12.47 6.16 14.75
C CYS A 39 12.10 5.05 15.73
N PRO A 40 11.13 4.17 15.39
CA PRO A 40 10.73 3.08 16.28
C PRO A 40 11.79 1.98 16.39
N ASP A 41 12.69 1.89 15.44
CA ASP A 41 13.76 0.90 15.40
C ASP A 41 14.98 1.36 16.21
N CYS A 42 15.69 2.40 15.73
CA CYS A 42 16.95 2.85 16.39
C CYS A 42 16.75 3.95 17.45
N GLY A 43 15.54 4.43 17.70
CA GLY A 43 15.25 5.49 18.67
C GLY A 43 15.71 6.90 18.25
N ALA A 44 16.36 7.08 17.11
CA ALA A 44 16.85 8.37 16.64
C ALA A 44 15.72 9.37 16.44
N VAL A 45 15.94 10.60 16.89
CA VAL A 45 15.02 11.72 16.66
C VAL A 45 15.42 12.42 15.37
N VAL A 46 14.56 12.40 14.37
CA VAL A 46 14.84 12.91 13.02
C VAL A 46 13.82 13.99 12.65
N PRO A 47 14.25 15.12 12.06
CA PRO A 47 13.32 16.10 11.53
C PRO A 47 12.39 15.51 10.47
N LYS A 48 11.10 15.82 10.52
CA LYS A 48 10.14 15.34 9.52
C LYS A 48 10.47 15.79 8.09
N THR A 49 11.12 16.94 7.95
CA THR A 49 11.61 17.43 6.67
C THR A 49 12.71 16.55 6.08
N GLU A 50 13.59 16.04 6.94
CA GLU A 50 14.64 15.09 6.54
C GLU A 50 14.03 13.74 6.17
N LEU A 51 13.11 13.20 7.00
CA LEU A 51 12.36 11.99 6.65
C LEU A 51 11.63 12.12 5.31
N ALA A 52 11.06 13.29 5.00
CA ALA A 52 10.43 13.51 3.71
C ALA A 52 11.43 13.49 2.53
N ARG A 53 12.65 14.00 2.74
CA ARG A 53 13.73 13.96 1.73
C ARG A 53 14.23 12.54 1.48
N THR A 54 14.31 11.73 2.53
CA THR A 54 14.70 10.30 2.45
C THR A 54 13.53 9.38 2.13
N LEU A 55 12.41 9.89 1.61
CA LEU A 55 11.20 9.11 1.31
C LEU A 55 10.67 8.35 2.53
N TYR A 56 10.80 8.91 3.72
CA TYR A 56 10.43 8.28 5.00
C TYR A 56 11.22 7.01 5.31
N VAL A 57 12.46 6.95 4.86
CA VAL A 57 13.45 5.98 5.32
C VAL A 57 14.31 6.65 6.38
N CYS A 58 14.54 5.99 7.50
CA CYS A 58 15.37 6.55 8.58
C CYS A 58 16.82 6.74 8.09
N PRO A 59 17.39 7.95 8.14
CA PRO A 59 18.76 8.19 7.66
C PRO A 59 19.84 7.55 8.57
N LYS A 60 19.44 7.07 9.77
CA LYS A 60 20.37 6.47 10.72
C LYS A 60 20.47 4.93 10.60
N CYS A 61 19.31 4.25 10.51
CA CYS A 61 19.26 2.78 10.50
C CYS A 61 18.63 2.18 9.23
N GLY A 62 18.15 2.99 8.30
CA GLY A 62 17.50 2.47 7.10
C GLY A 62 16.04 2.00 7.31
N TYR A 63 15.48 2.12 8.51
CA TYR A 63 14.10 1.71 8.78
C TYR A 63 13.09 2.42 7.88
N HIS A 64 12.23 1.65 7.24
CA HIS A 64 11.17 2.14 6.35
C HIS A 64 9.92 2.48 7.15
N HIS A 65 9.73 3.77 7.47
CA HIS A 65 8.54 4.22 8.19
C HIS A 65 7.27 3.97 7.37
N PRO A 66 6.14 3.62 8.01
CA PRO A 66 4.85 3.53 7.34
C PRO A 66 4.49 4.84 6.62
N VAL A 67 4.00 4.74 5.40
CA VAL A 67 3.54 5.89 4.60
C VAL A 67 2.12 5.64 4.10
N GLY A 68 1.32 6.72 4.05
CA GLY A 68 -0.05 6.62 3.56
C GLY A 68 -0.12 6.43 2.04
N ALA A 69 -1.26 5.90 1.58
CA ALA A 69 -1.46 5.52 0.19
C ALA A 69 -1.22 6.67 -0.81
N TYR A 70 -1.78 7.86 -0.58
CA TYR A 70 -1.55 9.01 -1.46
C TYR A 70 -0.10 9.45 -1.51
N LEU A 71 0.60 9.40 -0.35
CA LEU A 71 2.01 9.74 -0.30
C LEU A 71 2.84 8.72 -1.11
N ARG A 72 2.56 7.42 -0.99
CA ARG A 72 3.22 6.38 -1.78
C ARG A 72 3.00 6.60 -3.27
N LEU A 73 1.76 6.82 -3.70
CA LEU A 73 1.45 7.12 -5.10
C LEU A 73 2.16 8.39 -5.59
N SER A 74 2.28 9.42 -4.75
CA SER A 74 3.00 10.64 -5.13
C SER A 74 4.51 10.48 -5.30
N MET A 75 5.10 9.46 -4.64
CA MET A 75 6.52 9.13 -4.81
C MET A 75 6.80 8.37 -6.12
N LEU A 76 5.80 7.66 -6.63
CA LEU A 76 5.92 6.76 -7.77
C LEU A 76 5.46 7.40 -9.08
N LEU A 77 4.28 8.01 -9.06
CA LEU A 77 3.59 8.41 -10.28
C LEU A 77 4.17 9.69 -10.90
N ASP A 78 4.11 9.73 -12.21
CA ASP A 78 4.45 10.90 -13.01
C ASP A 78 3.48 12.04 -12.75
N SER A 79 3.95 13.26 -12.93
CA SER A 79 3.14 14.46 -12.72
C SER A 79 1.86 14.42 -13.55
N LYS A 80 0.73 14.76 -12.94
CA LYS A 80 -0.60 14.86 -13.58
C LYS A 80 -1.17 13.53 -14.12
N SER A 81 -0.49 12.38 -13.90
CA SER A 81 -0.97 11.08 -14.41
C SER A 81 -1.99 10.40 -13.50
N PHE A 82 -2.04 10.76 -12.22
CA PHE A 82 -2.92 10.15 -11.23
C PHE A 82 -4.41 10.35 -11.55
N ARG A 83 -5.16 9.24 -11.54
CA ARG A 83 -6.62 9.19 -11.57
C ARG A 83 -7.11 8.16 -10.57
N GLU A 84 -7.83 8.58 -9.55
CA GLU A 84 -8.40 7.68 -8.54
C GLU A 84 -9.57 6.91 -9.13
N LEU A 85 -9.67 5.63 -8.76
CA LEU A 85 -10.76 4.73 -9.08
C LEU A 85 -11.59 4.47 -7.81
N ASP A 86 -12.91 4.32 -7.95
CA ASP A 86 -13.83 3.97 -6.84
C ASP A 86 -13.63 4.79 -5.55
N GLU A 87 -13.29 6.05 -5.67
CA GLU A 87 -12.93 6.93 -4.54
C GLU A 87 -13.97 6.93 -3.42
N LYS A 88 -15.25 6.93 -3.77
CA LYS A 88 -16.36 7.05 -2.81
C LYS A 88 -16.88 5.70 -2.32
N LEU A 89 -16.31 4.58 -2.80
CA LEU A 89 -16.78 3.26 -2.44
C LEU A 89 -16.50 2.97 -0.97
N THR A 90 -17.54 2.63 -0.23
CA THR A 90 -17.52 2.25 1.18
C THR A 90 -18.45 1.07 1.39
N ALA A 91 -18.28 0.33 2.50
CA ALA A 91 -19.22 -0.70 2.92
C ALA A 91 -20.03 -0.22 4.13
N PRO A 92 -21.32 -0.61 4.24
CA PRO A 92 -22.09 -0.42 5.46
C PRO A 92 -21.65 -1.40 6.56
N ASN A 93 -22.06 -1.12 7.80
CA ASN A 93 -21.96 -2.06 8.92
C ASN A 93 -23.06 -3.15 8.79
N ALA A 94 -22.89 -4.08 7.85
CA ALA A 94 -23.90 -5.07 7.50
C ALA A 94 -24.26 -5.99 8.68
N LEU A 95 -23.30 -6.30 9.54
CA LEU A 95 -23.50 -7.15 10.73
C LEU A 95 -23.97 -6.36 11.96
N LYS A 96 -24.17 -5.05 11.85
CA LYS A 96 -24.52 -4.16 12.96
C LYS A 96 -23.60 -4.33 14.18
N PHE A 97 -22.30 -4.52 13.93
CA PHE A 97 -21.31 -4.72 14.98
C PHE A 97 -21.25 -3.45 15.87
N PRO A 98 -21.38 -3.59 17.20
CA PRO A 98 -21.43 -2.44 18.12
C PRO A 98 -20.18 -1.54 18.01
N GLY A 99 -20.38 -0.22 17.88
CA GLY A 99 -19.31 0.79 17.83
C GLY A 99 -18.46 0.76 16.56
N TYR A 100 -18.83 -0.03 15.56
CA TYR A 100 -18.05 -0.10 14.31
C TYR A 100 -18.24 1.14 13.43
N ASP A 101 -19.44 1.68 13.37
CA ASP A 101 -19.74 2.90 12.62
C ASP A 101 -18.92 4.09 13.13
N ASP A 102 -18.80 4.24 14.45
CA ASP A 102 -17.99 5.29 15.08
C ASP A 102 -16.50 5.12 14.73
N LYS A 103 -15.99 3.88 14.75
CA LYS A 103 -14.61 3.57 14.34
C LYS A 103 -14.36 3.91 12.87
N LEU A 104 -15.31 3.60 11.98
CA LEU A 104 -15.23 3.95 10.56
C LEU A 104 -15.21 5.47 10.35
N GLN A 105 -16.10 6.19 11.04
CA GLN A 105 -16.16 7.65 10.97
C GLN A 105 -14.87 8.30 11.50
N ALA A 106 -14.36 7.82 12.64
CA ALA A 106 -13.10 8.28 13.20
C ALA A 106 -11.92 8.00 12.24
N ALA A 107 -11.85 6.82 11.64
CA ALA A 107 -10.82 6.47 10.67
C ALA A 107 -10.88 7.39 9.43
N ARG A 108 -12.08 7.63 8.88
CA ARG A 108 -12.29 8.56 7.76
C ARG A 108 -11.85 9.98 8.10
N LYS A 109 -12.24 10.47 9.28
CA LYS A 109 -11.87 11.81 9.77
C LYS A 109 -10.35 11.97 9.94
N ASN A 110 -9.71 10.98 10.54
CA ASN A 110 -8.29 11.04 10.86
C ASN A 110 -7.38 10.85 9.64
N THR A 111 -7.79 10.02 8.69
CA THR A 111 -6.96 9.68 7.52
C THR A 111 -7.31 10.48 6.26
N GLY A 112 -8.55 10.97 6.19
CA GLY A 112 -9.13 11.57 4.99
C GLY A 112 -9.42 10.57 3.87
N LEU A 113 -9.38 9.25 4.17
CA LEU A 113 -9.69 8.16 3.24
C LEU A 113 -11.16 7.76 3.37
N ALA A 114 -11.76 7.30 2.29
CA ALA A 114 -13.08 6.67 2.33
C ALA A 114 -12.98 5.25 2.91
N GLU A 115 -11.86 4.54 2.61
CA GLU A 115 -11.58 3.16 3.05
C GLU A 115 -10.07 2.90 3.10
N GLY A 116 -9.66 1.75 3.66
CA GLY A 116 -8.26 1.35 3.89
C GLY A 116 -7.43 1.06 2.64
N VAL A 117 -7.94 1.33 1.47
CA VAL A 117 -7.22 1.20 0.20
C VAL A 117 -7.55 2.35 -0.74
N VAL A 118 -6.54 2.85 -1.44
CA VAL A 118 -6.68 3.78 -2.56
C VAL A 118 -6.39 3.01 -3.84
N THR A 119 -7.35 3.00 -4.76
CA THR A 119 -7.19 2.42 -6.10
C THR A 119 -7.08 3.54 -7.12
N ALA A 120 -6.16 3.41 -8.07
CA ALA A 120 -5.90 4.45 -9.06
C ALA A 120 -5.30 3.87 -10.34
N ARG A 121 -5.40 4.62 -11.42
CA ARG A 121 -4.51 4.46 -12.57
C ARG A 121 -3.53 5.63 -12.63
N GLY A 122 -2.33 5.38 -13.14
CA GLY A 122 -1.32 6.42 -13.28
C GLY A 122 -0.12 5.90 -14.07
N LYS A 123 0.81 6.80 -14.39
CA LYS A 123 2.01 6.44 -15.16
C LYS A 123 3.25 6.44 -14.25
N ILE A 124 4.15 5.50 -14.49
CA ILE A 124 5.52 5.50 -13.98
C ILE A 124 6.43 5.53 -15.20
N ASP A 125 7.21 6.61 -15.36
CA ASP A 125 8.11 6.84 -16.50
C ASP A 125 7.41 6.59 -17.85
N GLY A 126 6.19 7.12 -17.98
CA GLY A 126 5.34 6.98 -19.17
C GLY A 126 4.54 5.69 -19.25
N CYS A 127 4.88 4.62 -18.55
CA CYS A 127 4.14 3.35 -18.53
C CYS A 127 2.88 3.48 -17.69
N LEU A 128 1.71 3.28 -18.31
CA LEU A 128 0.42 3.32 -17.63
C LEU A 128 0.18 1.99 -16.89
N ALA A 129 -0.28 2.07 -15.64
CA ALA A 129 -0.61 0.92 -14.81
C ALA A 129 -1.78 1.22 -13.86
N VAL A 130 -2.36 0.14 -13.30
CA VAL A 130 -3.36 0.20 -12.25
C VAL A 130 -2.68 -0.07 -10.91
N PHE A 131 -3.09 0.68 -9.89
CA PHE A 131 -2.52 0.60 -8.55
C PHE A 131 -3.62 0.37 -7.52
N ALA A 132 -3.37 -0.52 -6.57
CA ALA A 132 -4.10 -0.60 -5.31
C ALA A 132 -3.11 -0.43 -4.16
N VAL A 133 -3.26 0.60 -3.35
CA VAL A 133 -2.34 0.90 -2.25
C VAL A 133 -3.08 0.90 -0.94
N LEU A 134 -2.79 -0.10 -0.12
CA LEU A 134 -3.37 -0.22 1.21
C LEU A 134 -2.74 0.80 2.17
N ASP A 135 -3.52 1.24 3.15
CA ASP A 135 -3.11 2.28 4.11
C ASP A 135 -3.38 1.81 5.54
N SER A 136 -2.31 1.45 6.23
CA SER A 136 -2.38 0.95 7.61
C SER A 136 -2.93 1.96 8.62
N ARG A 137 -3.02 3.23 8.29
CA ARG A 137 -3.60 4.27 9.16
C ARG A 137 -5.12 4.15 9.26
N PHE A 138 -5.78 3.52 8.28
CA PHE A 138 -7.21 3.26 8.30
C PHE A 138 -7.48 1.86 8.88
N LEU A 139 -7.88 1.78 10.15
CA LEU A 139 -8.16 0.53 10.86
C LEU A 139 -7.06 -0.54 10.66
N MET A 140 -5.79 -0.15 10.79
CA MET A 140 -4.61 -0.99 10.56
C MET A 140 -4.54 -1.59 9.15
N GLY A 141 -5.18 -0.98 8.16
CA GLY A 141 -5.26 -1.48 6.80
C GLY A 141 -6.14 -2.72 6.64
N SER A 142 -6.89 -3.13 7.67
CA SER A 142 -7.64 -4.39 7.69
C SER A 142 -8.58 -4.54 6.50
N MET A 143 -8.62 -5.75 5.94
CA MET A 143 -9.42 -6.10 4.78
C MET A 143 -10.88 -6.31 5.19
N GLY A 144 -11.74 -5.40 4.78
CA GLY A 144 -13.20 -5.51 4.85
C GLY A 144 -13.83 -5.60 3.46
N ALA A 145 -15.15 -5.68 3.39
CA ALA A 145 -15.92 -5.81 2.16
C ALA A 145 -15.57 -4.72 1.12
N ALA A 146 -15.47 -3.45 1.55
CA ALA A 146 -15.13 -2.36 0.64
C ALA A 146 -13.68 -2.42 0.15
N VAL A 147 -12.72 -2.86 1.00
CA VAL A 147 -11.33 -3.05 0.58
C VAL A 147 -11.25 -4.15 -0.48
N GLY A 148 -11.85 -5.30 -0.22
CA GLY A 148 -11.88 -6.41 -1.17
C GLY A 148 -12.57 -6.03 -2.49
N GLU A 149 -13.70 -5.31 -2.44
CA GLU A 149 -14.38 -4.80 -3.62
C GLU A 149 -13.50 -3.85 -4.44
N LYS A 150 -12.84 -2.89 -3.80
CA LYS A 150 -11.95 -1.94 -4.50
C LYS A 150 -10.76 -2.66 -5.15
N VAL A 151 -10.15 -3.64 -4.45
CA VAL A 151 -9.08 -4.45 -5.03
C VAL A 151 -9.58 -5.25 -6.22
N THR A 152 -10.72 -5.95 -6.08
CA THR A 152 -11.35 -6.71 -7.17
C THR A 152 -11.60 -5.83 -8.39
N ARG A 153 -12.20 -4.65 -8.21
CA ARG A 153 -12.46 -3.71 -9.31
C ARG A 153 -11.19 -3.18 -9.96
N ALA A 154 -10.13 -2.97 -9.17
CA ALA A 154 -8.83 -2.58 -9.72
C ALA A 154 -8.24 -3.68 -10.61
N VAL A 155 -8.32 -4.96 -10.18
CA VAL A 155 -7.92 -6.12 -10.99
C VAL A 155 -8.75 -6.18 -12.28
N GLU A 156 -10.08 -6.13 -12.18
CA GLU A 156 -10.98 -6.16 -13.35
C GLU A 156 -10.79 -4.96 -14.29
N TYR A 157 -10.45 -3.79 -13.73
CA TYR A 157 -10.12 -2.64 -14.57
C TYR A 157 -8.81 -2.86 -15.32
N ALA A 158 -7.78 -3.40 -14.64
CA ALA A 158 -6.49 -3.73 -15.26
C ALA A 158 -6.68 -4.76 -16.39
N ASP A 159 -7.47 -5.79 -16.14
CA ASP A 159 -7.81 -6.84 -17.10
C ASP A 159 -8.48 -6.27 -18.36
N ARG A 160 -9.59 -5.54 -18.20
CA ARG A 160 -10.31 -4.93 -19.33
C ARG A 160 -9.49 -3.93 -20.13
N ALA A 161 -8.55 -3.26 -19.46
CA ALA A 161 -7.72 -2.23 -20.09
C ALA A 161 -6.39 -2.79 -20.63
N GLY A 162 -6.07 -4.08 -20.42
CA GLY A 162 -4.78 -4.69 -20.78
C GLY A 162 -3.60 -4.05 -20.07
N LEU A 163 -3.77 -3.56 -18.83
CA LEU A 163 -2.76 -2.82 -18.10
C LEU A 163 -2.12 -3.67 -17.00
N PRO A 164 -0.83 -3.47 -16.69
CA PRO A 164 -0.20 -4.08 -15.53
C PRO A 164 -0.86 -3.59 -14.23
N LEU A 165 -0.92 -4.48 -13.25
CA LEU A 165 -1.45 -4.25 -11.92
C LEU A 165 -0.32 -4.20 -10.90
N VAL A 166 -0.33 -3.22 -9.99
CA VAL A 166 0.61 -3.12 -8.88
C VAL A 166 -0.16 -2.95 -7.58
N ILE A 167 -0.01 -3.89 -6.64
CA ILE A 167 -0.66 -3.79 -5.33
C ILE A 167 0.39 -3.62 -4.23
N PHE A 168 0.27 -2.53 -3.44
CA PHE A 168 1.06 -2.33 -2.24
C PHE A 168 0.27 -2.79 -1.02
N SER A 169 0.72 -3.86 -0.40
CA SER A 169 0.15 -4.39 0.84
C SER A 169 0.74 -3.70 2.06
N ALA A 170 -0.13 -3.23 2.97
CA ALA A 170 0.24 -2.61 4.24
C ALA A 170 -0.89 -2.87 5.25
N ILE A 171 -1.06 -4.12 5.70
CA ILE A 171 -2.31 -4.58 6.28
C ILE A 171 -2.12 -5.50 7.48
N GLY A 172 -2.99 -5.36 8.47
CA GLY A 172 -3.08 -6.17 9.68
C GLY A 172 -4.06 -7.35 9.63
N GLY A 173 -4.45 -7.85 8.43
CA GLY A 173 -5.33 -9.01 8.28
C GLY A 173 -6.82 -8.68 8.02
N ALA A 174 -7.70 -9.64 8.26
CA ALA A 174 -9.16 -9.50 8.05
C ALA A 174 -9.81 -8.57 9.09
N ARG A 175 -10.80 -7.81 8.66
CA ARG A 175 -11.56 -6.89 9.53
C ARG A 175 -12.56 -7.65 10.37
N MET A 176 -12.25 -7.84 11.65
CA MET A 176 -13.04 -8.66 12.58
C MET A 176 -14.50 -8.20 12.70
N GLN A 177 -14.77 -6.89 12.64
CA GLN A 177 -16.12 -6.33 12.74
C GLN A 177 -17.05 -6.72 11.59
N GLU A 178 -16.49 -7.15 10.48
CA GLU A 178 -17.23 -7.62 9.30
C GLU A 178 -17.33 -9.15 9.23
N GLY A 179 -16.77 -9.87 10.21
CA GLY A 179 -16.90 -11.33 10.35
C GLY A 179 -16.55 -12.07 9.07
N ILE A 180 -17.43 -13.02 8.69
CA ILE A 180 -17.24 -13.86 7.49
C ILE A 180 -17.15 -13.03 6.20
N LEU A 181 -17.78 -11.86 6.13
CA LEU A 181 -17.73 -11.01 4.93
C LEU A 181 -16.31 -10.56 4.62
N SER A 182 -15.49 -10.31 5.65
CA SER A 182 -14.07 -9.97 5.47
C SER A 182 -13.24 -11.16 4.99
N LEU A 183 -13.54 -12.37 5.46
CA LEU A 183 -12.86 -13.59 5.04
C LEU A 183 -13.16 -13.92 3.57
N MET A 184 -14.41 -13.74 3.14
CA MET A 184 -14.82 -13.99 1.76
C MET A 184 -14.15 -13.03 0.75
N GLN A 185 -13.62 -11.90 1.20
CA GLN A 185 -12.87 -11.00 0.31
C GLN A 185 -11.56 -11.63 -0.18
N MET A 186 -10.95 -12.51 0.61
CA MET A 186 -9.76 -13.26 0.18
C MET A 186 -10.06 -14.13 -1.05
N ALA A 187 -11.12 -14.93 -0.99
CA ALA A 187 -11.55 -15.73 -2.13
C ALA A 187 -11.93 -14.87 -3.35
N LYS A 188 -12.65 -13.76 -3.11
CA LYS A 188 -13.08 -12.84 -4.16
C LYS A 188 -11.91 -12.21 -4.91
N THR A 189 -10.93 -11.68 -4.19
CA THR A 189 -9.75 -11.05 -4.80
C THR A 189 -8.86 -12.08 -5.51
N SER A 190 -8.68 -13.27 -4.93
CA SER A 190 -7.94 -14.36 -5.55
C SER A 190 -8.60 -14.86 -6.83
N ALA A 191 -9.93 -15.00 -6.86
CA ALA A 191 -10.66 -15.38 -8.06
C ALA A 191 -10.56 -14.31 -9.18
N ALA A 192 -10.53 -13.02 -8.82
CA ALA A 192 -10.32 -11.97 -9.81
C ALA A 192 -8.90 -12.04 -10.40
N LEU A 193 -7.88 -12.24 -9.54
CA LEU A 193 -6.49 -12.38 -9.99
C LEU A 193 -6.27 -13.64 -10.83
N ALA A 194 -6.94 -14.76 -10.51
CA ALA A 194 -6.87 -15.98 -11.33
C ALA A 194 -7.34 -15.69 -12.77
N ARG A 195 -8.51 -15.05 -12.94
CA ARG A 195 -8.99 -14.65 -14.27
C ARG A 195 -8.05 -13.68 -14.98
N PHE A 196 -7.51 -12.70 -14.23
CA PHE A 196 -6.54 -11.74 -14.77
C PHE A 196 -5.29 -12.44 -15.30
N SER A 197 -4.76 -13.42 -14.56
CA SER A 197 -3.63 -14.26 -14.98
C SER A 197 -3.97 -15.13 -16.21
N GLU A 198 -5.14 -15.77 -16.23
CA GLU A 198 -5.63 -16.56 -17.38
C GLU A 198 -5.72 -15.73 -18.67
N HIS A 199 -6.05 -14.45 -18.57
CA HIS A 199 -6.07 -13.52 -19.70
C HIS A 199 -4.67 -12.95 -20.06
N GLY A 200 -3.60 -13.40 -19.38
CA GLY A 200 -2.22 -12.95 -19.59
C GLY A 200 -1.93 -11.58 -18.99
N GLY A 201 -2.64 -11.23 -17.93
CA GLY A 201 -2.38 -10.02 -17.14
C GLY A 201 -1.06 -10.13 -16.38
N PHE A 202 -0.45 -8.98 -16.05
CA PHE A 202 0.81 -8.91 -15.30
C PHE A 202 0.60 -8.22 -13.95
N TYR A 203 0.83 -8.96 -12.87
CA TYR A 203 0.63 -8.50 -11.50
C TYR A 203 1.93 -8.42 -10.70
N ILE A 204 2.28 -7.24 -10.21
CA ILE A 204 3.39 -7.01 -9.28
C ILE A 204 2.84 -6.80 -7.87
N SER A 205 3.14 -7.72 -6.97
CA SER A 205 2.85 -7.60 -5.54
C SER A 205 4.00 -6.90 -4.83
N VAL A 206 3.71 -5.85 -4.05
CA VAL A 206 4.71 -5.13 -3.26
C VAL A 206 4.34 -5.21 -1.79
N LEU A 207 5.12 -5.97 -1.03
CA LEU A 207 4.89 -6.24 0.38
C LEU A 207 5.59 -5.18 1.23
N THR A 208 4.80 -4.44 2.04
CA THR A 208 5.35 -3.43 2.95
C THR A 208 5.03 -3.77 4.41
N HIS A 209 5.66 -3.08 5.32
CA HIS A 209 5.49 -3.33 6.76
C HIS A 209 4.18 -2.76 7.32
N PRO A 210 3.34 -3.58 8.01
CA PRO A 210 3.29 -5.04 8.00
C PRO A 210 2.38 -5.58 6.88
N THR A 211 2.63 -6.79 6.37
CA THR A 211 1.69 -7.53 5.53
C THR A 211 1.42 -8.88 6.19
N THR A 212 0.23 -9.04 6.79
CA THR A 212 -0.07 -10.21 7.64
C THR A 212 -1.47 -10.76 7.43
N GLY A 213 -1.73 -11.94 7.98
CA GLY A 213 -3.04 -12.57 8.02
C GLY A 213 -3.53 -13.03 6.66
N GLY A 214 -4.84 -12.96 6.47
CA GLY A 214 -5.50 -13.44 5.26
C GLY A 214 -5.09 -12.73 3.98
N VAL A 215 -4.51 -11.53 4.06
CA VAL A 215 -3.98 -10.83 2.88
C VAL A 215 -2.71 -11.49 2.37
N THR A 216 -1.80 -11.87 3.26
CA THR A 216 -0.63 -12.66 2.86
C THR A 216 -1.06 -13.99 2.23
N ALA A 217 -2.08 -14.65 2.79
CA ALA A 217 -2.61 -15.92 2.27
C ALA A 217 -3.55 -15.76 1.03
N SER A 218 -3.66 -14.56 0.47
CA SER A 218 -4.49 -14.29 -0.71
C SER A 218 -3.74 -13.44 -1.72
N PHE A 219 -4.27 -12.30 -2.10
CA PHE A 219 -3.74 -11.48 -3.19
C PHE A 219 -2.26 -11.06 -3.03
N ALA A 220 -1.74 -10.93 -1.80
CA ALA A 220 -0.36 -10.50 -1.59
C ALA A 220 0.69 -11.54 -2.04
N SER A 221 0.34 -12.83 -2.04
CA SER A 221 1.22 -13.94 -2.49
C SER A 221 0.93 -14.43 -3.91
N LEU A 222 0.08 -13.74 -4.66
CA LEU A 222 -0.36 -14.16 -6.01
C LEU A 222 0.26 -13.29 -7.12
N GLY A 223 1.31 -12.53 -6.82
CA GLY A 223 2.02 -11.73 -7.83
C GLY A 223 2.83 -12.61 -8.79
N ASP A 224 2.87 -12.24 -10.07
CA ASP A 224 3.84 -12.79 -11.03
C ASP A 224 5.27 -12.38 -10.64
N VAL A 225 5.40 -11.22 -9.98
CA VAL A 225 6.62 -10.77 -9.30
C VAL A 225 6.24 -10.23 -7.92
N THR A 226 6.90 -10.74 -6.89
CA THR A 226 6.70 -10.33 -5.50
C THR A 226 7.92 -9.55 -5.00
N LEU A 227 7.73 -8.27 -4.74
CA LEU A 227 8.73 -7.38 -4.19
C LEU A 227 8.44 -7.11 -2.71
N ALA A 228 9.48 -6.85 -1.90
CA ALA A 228 9.31 -6.42 -0.52
C ALA A 228 10.14 -5.18 -0.19
N GLU A 229 9.66 -4.32 0.73
CA GLU A 229 10.52 -3.29 1.34
C GLU A 229 11.43 -3.94 2.39
N PRO A 230 12.68 -3.44 2.58
CA PRO A 230 13.60 -3.95 3.61
C PRO A 230 12.99 -4.00 5.01
N GLY A 231 13.22 -5.08 5.73
CA GLY A 231 12.78 -5.28 7.12
C GLY A 231 11.26 -5.40 7.28
N ALA A 232 10.48 -5.55 6.21
CA ALA A 232 9.03 -5.69 6.30
C ALA A 232 8.65 -6.97 7.03
N LEU A 233 7.70 -6.87 7.98
CA LEU A 233 7.08 -8.04 8.62
C LEU A 233 6.02 -8.59 7.67
N ILE A 234 6.21 -9.84 7.23
CA ILE A 234 5.34 -10.51 6.26
C ILE A 234 5.08 -11.91 6.79
N GLY A 235 3.81 -12.27 6.99
CA GLY A 235 3.47 -13.59 7.50
C GLY A 235 1.97 -13.78 7.70
N PHE A 236 1.54 -15.00 7.98
CA PHE A 236 0.12 -15.27 8.25
C PHE A 236 -0.22 -14.91 9.70
N ALA A 237 0.29 -15.65 10.66
CA ALA A 237 0.12 -15.34 12.09
C ALA A 237 1.26 -14.43 12.56
N GLY A 238 0.96 -13.54 13.52
CA GLY A 238 2.00 -12.72 14.13
C GLY A 238 2.98 -13.56 14.97
N PRO A 239 4.25 -13.14 15.10
CA PRO A 239 5.28 -13.91 15.82
C PRO A 239 4.84 -14.35 17.23
N ARG A 240 4.23 -13.46 18.02
CA ARG A 240 3.73 -13.78 19.36
C ARG A 240 2.70 -14.90 19.38
N VAL A 241 1.80 -14.93 18.39
CA VAL A 241 0.76 -15.97 18.29
C VAL A 241 1.41 -17.31 18.00
N ILE A 242 2.40 -17.33 17.10
CA ILE A 242 3.14 -18.55 16.75
C ILE A 242 3.88 -19.06 17.98
N GLU A 243 4.69 -18.24 18.63
CA GLU A 243 5.46 -18.60 19.82
C GLU A 243 4.58 -19.16 20.95
N GLN A 244 3.43 -18.51 21.21
CA GLN A 244 2.49 -18.97 22.20
C GLN A 244 1.82 -20.30 21.82
N THR A 245 1.64 -20.58 20.54
CA THR A 245 1.00 -21.79 20.06
C THR A 245 1.95 -22.97 20.05
N ILE A 246 3.19 -22.77 19.58
CA ILE A 246 4.19 -23.86 19.51
C ILE A 246 5.06 -24.00 20.75
N GLY A 247 5.03 -22.99 21.65
CA GLY A 247 5.86 -22.98 22.89
C GLY A 247 7.36 -22.86 22.64
N GLN A 248 7.77 -22.33 21.50
CA GLN A 248 9.16 -22.17 21.10
C GLN A 248 9.46 -20.74 20.66
N THR A 249 10.70 -20.30 20.89
CA THR A 249 11.19 -19.03 20.36
C THR A 249 11.45 -19.15 18.86
N LEU A 250 11.01 -18.14 18.10
CA LEU A 250 11.20 -18.10 16.65
C LEU A 250 12.66 -17.77 16.29
N PRO A 251 13.18 -18.27 15.16
CA PRO A 251 14.47 -17.88 14.65
C PRO A 251 14.61 -16.37 14.49
N GLU A 252 15.84 -15.86 14.63
CA GLU A 252 16.11 -14.45 14.35
C GLU A 252 15.77 -14.10 12.91
N GLY A 253 15.13 -12.94 12.71
CA GLY A 253 14.68 -12.51 11.39
C GLY A 253 13.46 -13.23 10.83
N PHE A 254 12.88 -14.18 11.55
CA PHE A 254 11.70 -14.91 11.09
C PHE A 254 10.57 -13.97 10.67
N GLN A 255 9.95 -14.25 9.54
CA GLN A 255 8.92 -13.40 8.89
C GLN A 255 9.40 -12.00 8.45
N ARG A 256 10.70 -11.74 8.40
CA ARG A 256 11.22 -10.54 7.76
C ARG A 256 11.38 -10.76 6.25
N SER A 257 11.32 -9.67 5.50
CA SER A 257 11.49 -9.71 4.04
C SER A 257 12.77 -10.45 3.62
N GLU A 258 13.87 -10.25 4.36
CA GLU A 258 15.15 -10.88 4.12
C GLU A 258 15.06 -12.43 4.26
N TYR A 259 14.43 -12.88 5.32
CA TYR A 259 14.19 -14.31 5.54
C TYR A 259 13.32 -14.91 4.42
N LEU A 260 12.32 -14.17 3.98
CA LEU A 260 11.39 -14.64 2.93
C LEU A 260 12.04 -14.63 1.53
N GLU A 261 12.95 -13.72 1.25
CA GLU A 261 13.74 -13.71 0.02
C GLU A 261 14.67 -14.94 -0.03
N GLU A 262 15.37 -15.24 1.07
CA GLU A 262 16.23 -16.45 1.18
C GLU A 262 15.43 -17.76 0.99
N HIS A 263 14.14 -17.77 1.37
CA HIS A 263 13.27 -18.95 1.25
C HIS A 263 12.41 -18.94 -0.02
N GLY A 264 12.61 -18.01 -0.94
CA GLY A 264 11.94 -17.97 -2.24
C GLY A 264 10.47 -17.53 -2.21
N PHE A 265 10.01 -16.87 -1.12
CA PHE A 265 8.67 -16.28 -1.04
C PHE A 265 8.61 -14.83 -1.54
N VAL A 266 9.75 -14.19 -1.63
CA VAL A 266 9.95 -12.84 -2.16
C VAL A 266 11.02 -12.92 -3.24
N ASP A 267 10.73 -12.39 -4.43
CA ASP A 267 11.67 -12.42 -5.54
C ASP A 267 12.80 -11.39 -5.36
N ARG A 268 12.48 -10.24 -4.75
CA ARG A 268 13.49 -9.21 -4.52
C ARG A 268 13.09 -8.22 -3.43
N ILE A 269 14.06 -7.88 -2.59
CA ILE A 269 13.96 -6.76 -1.65
C ILE A 269 14.36 -5.47 -2.37
N VAL A 270 13.46 -4.49 -2.35
CA VAL A 270 13.63 -3.21 -3.06
C VAL A 270 13.51 -2.04 -2.08
N PRO A 271 14.59 -1.32 -1.80
CA PRO A 271 14.52 -0.09 -1.04
C PRO A 271 13.57 0.93 -1.69
N ARG A 272 12.83 1.68 -0.87
CA ARG A 272 11.82 2.64 -1.35
C ARG A 272 12.33 3.64 -2.38
N GLY A 273 13.61 4.04 -2.28
CA GLY A 273 14.24 4.95 -3.24
C GLY A 273 14.38 4.35 -4.63
N GLN A 274 14.50 3.03 -4.74
CA GLN A 274 14.66 2.29 -6.00
C GLN A 274 13.32 1.75 -6.54
N MET A 275 12.25 1.80 -5.76
CA MET A 275 10.97 1.19 -6.11
C MET A 275 10.39 1.72 -7.44
N LYS A 276 10.49 3.03 -7.69
CA LYS A 276 9.98 3.63 -8.92
C LYS A 276 10.70 3.06 -10.15
N GLU A 277 12.02 3.01 -10.11
CA GLU A 277 12.86 2.49 -11.20
C GLU A 277 12.61 1.00 -11.44
N THR A 278 12.54 0.21 -10.36
CA THR A 278 12.27 -1.24 -10.45
C THR A 278 10.91 -1.51 -11.08
N LEU A 279 9.85 -0.83 -10.64
CA LEU A 279 8.51 -0.99 -11.22
C LEU A 279 8.49 -0.56 -12.69
N SER A 280 9.15 0.55 -13.03
CA SER A 280 9.28 1.01 -14.41
C SER A 280 9.96 -0.04 -15.31
N LEU A 281 11.04 -0.64 -14.83
CA LEU A 281 11.76 -1.69 -15.56
C LEU A 281 10.89 -2.92 -15.79
N LEU A 282 10.26 -3.45 -14.73
CA LEU A 282 9.40 -4.63 -14.80
C LEU A 282 8.24 -4.43 -15.79
N MET A 283 7.55 -3.29 -15.71
CA MET A 283 6.45 -2.97 -16.64
C MET A 283 6.91 -2.88 -18.09
N ARG A 284 8.10 -2.33 -18.35
CA ARG A 284 8.67 -2.26 -19.72
C ARG A 284 9.04 -3.64 -20.27
N LEU A 285 9.61 -4.50 -19.44
CA LEU A 285 9.97 -5.86 -19.83
C LEU A 285 8.75 -6.72 -20.20
N HIS A 286 7.60 -6.48 -19.54
CA HIS A 286 6.34 -7.21 -19.75
C HIS A 286 5.38 -6.53 -20.74
N LYS A 287 5.80 -5.40 -21.35
CA LYS A 287 5.00 -4.74 -22.39
C LYS A 287 4.90 -5.65 -23.62
N LYS A 288 3.68 -5.95 -24.05
CA LYS A 288 3.47 -6.75 -25.29
C LYS A 288 4.11 -6.03 -26.49
N ARG A 289 4.89 -6.76 -27.29
CA ARG A 289 5.45 -6.22 -28.55
C ARG A 289 4.27 -5.82 -29.46
N GLY A 290 4.10 -4.53 -29.73
CA GLY A 290 3.05 -4.01 -30.61
C GLY A 290 2.29 -2.80 -30.09
N GLU A 291 2.40 -2.46 -28.81
CA GLU A 291 1.68 -1.31 -28.20
C GLU A 291 2.37 0.07 -28.41
N ASP A 292 3.46 0.14 -29.16
CA ASP A 292 4.16 1.41 -29.47
C ASP A 292 3.60 2.12 -30.72
N ARG A 293 2.41 1.71 -31.22
CA ARG A 293 1.77 2.35 -32.38
C ARG A 293 0.45 2.99 -31.95
N GLY A 294 0.55 4.12 -31.26
CA GLY A 294 -0.60 4.94 -30.90
C GLY A 294 -0.15 6.26 -30.30
#